data_9cafc888b49a670149a7349ac5690d91
#
_entry.id   9cafc888b49a670149a7349ac5690d91
#
_cell.length_a   1.000
_cell.length_b   1.000
_cell.length_c   1.000
_cell.angle_alpha   90.00
_cell.angle_beta   90.00
_cell.angle_gamma   90.00
#
_symmetry.space_group_name_H-M   'P 1'
#
loop_
_entity.id
_entity.type
_entity.pdbx_description
1 polymer ?
#
loop_
_entity_poly.entity_id
_entity_poly.type
_entity_poly.pdbx_seq_one_letter_code
_entity_poly.pdbx_strand_id
1 'polypeptide(L)'
;MAAVRLSSTRERTVRLTEGGWRRYRLAVPRSNDEQSFVLVGLISLSIGLLLFTVLEPLWVPIAWFVIPLLLGSLLLTIRSFLLLTLVQAICIIVVLAMDGASTAIMSMVAALVVAAAIMTAAVARSRLGPMGESMLIDLRDRLRSQSELPDLPPDWSVQAVIGSAGGAQFAGDFVVAATTQKGALLEVVVVDVSGKGLAAGTRALLLSGAFGGLLGALPPNGFLSAANAYLLRQQWTEGFATAAHLALRLDTGRFELRTAGHPPGVQLHAGSGRWEVLASAGPALGLLEDAEFDGVTGQLSRGDALMIFTDGMVETAERDFTLGIDKLLGEAETMLREGDTRVAERLLALGDSTADDRTLLFLHRR
;
A
#
# COMPACT_ATOMS: atom_id res chain seq x y z
N MET A 1 28.31 43.33 38.68
CA MET A 1 28.97 42.17 39.29
C MET A 1 27.92 41.29 39.95
N ALA A 2 27.46 40.25 39.34
CA ALA A 2 26.78 39.13 39.98
C ALA A 2 26.83 37.96 39.05
N ALA A 3 27.70 37.01 39.32
CA ALA A 3 27.88 35.77 38.61
C ALA A 3 26.79 34.79 39.00
N VAL A 4 26.01 34.33 38.04
CA VAL A 4 25.06 33.21 38.21
C VAL A 4 25.80 31.92 37.90
N ARG A 5 26.00 31.07 38.91
CA ARG A 5 26.51 29.72 38.82
C ARG A 5 25.45 28.83 38.19
N LEU A 6 25.74 28.26 37.03
CA LEU A 6 25.00 27.12 36.48
C LEU A 6 25.44 25.85 37.20
N SER A 7 24.51 25.22 37.91
CA SER A 7 24.68 23.92 38.56
C SER A 7 24.66 22.80 37.52
N SER A 8 25.69 21.97 37.56
CA SER A 8 25.87 20.72 36.81
C SER A 8 24.77 19.72 37.14
N THR A 9 23.94 19.37 36.16
CA THR A 9 23.04 18.22 36.24
C THR A 9 23.73 17.03 35.59
N ARG A 10 23.93 16.01 36.40
CA ARG A 10 24.56 14.71 36.06
C ARG A 10 23.99 14.11 34.82
N GLU A 11 24.85 13.89 33.82
CA GLU A 11 24.64 12.90 32.77
C GLU A 11 24.63 11.50 33.40
N ARG A 12 23.45 10.88 33.46
CA ARG A 12 23.33 9.44 33.63
C ARG A 12 23.54 8.77 32.28
N THR A 13 24.77 8.39 32.00
CA THR A 13 25.10 7.41 30.97
C THR A 13 24.48 6.07 31.37
N VAL A 14 23.35 5.73 30.76
CA VAL A 14 22.83 4.35 30.76
C VAL A 14 23.73 3.54 29.83
N ARG A 15 24.69 2.83 30.42
CA ARG A 15 25.39 1.75 29.71
C ARG A 15 24.40 0.61 29.47
N LEU A 16 23.85 0.56 28.28
CA LEU A 16 23.20 -0.65 27.78
C LEU A 16 24.31 -1.69 27.61
N THR A 17 24.32 -2.67 28.48
CA THR A 17 25.11 -3.88 28.31
C THR A 17 24.67 -4.55 27.01
N GLU A 18 25.56 -4.52 26.03
CA GLU A 18 25.47 -5.33 24.83
C GLU A 18 25.58 -6.81 25.18
N GLY A 19 24.49 -7.41 25.63
CA GLY A 19 24.28 -8.83 25.67
C GLY A 19 24.02 -9.34 24.27
N GLY A 20 25.08 -9.74 23.59
CA GLY A 20 25.06 -10.17 22.21
C GLY A 20 24.26 -11.46 22.00
N TRP A 21 23.05 -11.35 21.49
CA TRP A 21 22.47 -12.35 20.62
C TRP A 21 22.77 -11.95 19.18
N ARG A 22 23.94 -12.34 18.66
CA ARG A 22 24.17 -12.40 17.21
C ARG A 22 23.16 -13.39 16.66
N ARG A 23 21.99 -12.90 16.27
CA ARG A 23 21.10 -13.62 15.36
C ARG A 23 21.89 -13.78 14.07
N TYR A 24 22.35 -15.00 13.78
CA TYR A 24 22.78 -15.37 12.44
C TYR A 24 21.58 -15.19 11.51
N ARG A 25 21.42 -14.00 10.97
CA ARG A 25 20.63 -13.82 9.78
C ARG A 25 21.46 -14.49 8.69
N LEU A 26 21.04 -15.64 8.22
CA LEU A 26 21.44 -16.11 6.91
C LEU A 26 21.10 -14.98 5.95
N ALA A 27 22.12 -14.25 5.50
CA ALA A 27 21.94 -13.12 4.60
C ALA A 27 21.47 -13.68 3.28
N VAL A 28 20.20 -13.51 2.97
CA VAL A 28 19.69 -13.79 1.62
C VAL A 28 20.45 -12.87 0.67
N PRO A 29 21.12 -13.40 -0.36
CA PRO A 29 21.88 -12.62 -1.32
C PRO A 29 21.01 -11.53 -1.93
N ARG A 30 21.41 -10.26 -1.82
CA ARG A 30 20.61 -9.11 -2.26
C ARG A 30 20.89 -8.69 -3.71
N SER A 31 22.08 -9.01 -4.24
CA SER A 31 22.43 -8.70 -5.63
C SER A 31 22.15 -9.88 -6.56
N ASN A 32 21.83 -9.61 -7.81
CA ASN A 32 21.66 -10.64 -8.84
C ASN A 32 22.93 -11.49 -9.01
N ASP A 33 24.10 -10.89 -8.84
CA ASP A 33 25.38 -11.58 -8.96
C ASP A 33 25.61 -12.57 -7.82
N GLU A 34 25.32 -12.19 -6.56
CA GLU A 34 25.43 -13.08 -5.40
C GLU A 34 24.47 -14.28 -5.51
N GLN A 35 23.25 -14.04 -5.99
CA GLN A 35 22.29 -15.13 -6.22
C GLN A 35 22.74 -16.09 -7.30
N SER A 36 23.39 -15.58 -8.36
CA SER A 36 23.95 -16.40 -9.43
C SER A 36 25.09 -17.28 -8.91
N PHE A 37 25.97 -16.77 -8.07
CA PHE A 37 27.04 -17.55 -7.44
C PHE A 37 26.50 -18.68 -6.56
N VAL A 38 25.51 -18.40 -5.72
CA VAL A 38 24.86 -19.41 -4.86
C VAL A 38 24.17 -20.48 -5.71
N LEU A 39 23.43 -20.07 -6.74
CA LEU A 39 22.76 -20.99 -7.66
C LEU A 39 23.77 -21.92 -8.37
N VAL A 40 24.83 -21.36 -8.94
CA VAL A 40 25.90 -22.14 -9.59
C VAL A 40 26.54 -23.11 -8.61
N GLY A 41 26.83 -22.69 -7.37
CA GLY A 41 27.36 -23.55 -6.32
C GLY A 41 26.44 -24.73 -5.98
N LEU A 42 25.13 -24.51 -5.87
CA LEU A 42 24.14 -25.56 -5.59
C LEU A 42 23.92 -26.50 -6.78
N ILE A 43 23.97 -25.99 -8.01
CA ILE A 43 23.94 -26.80 -9.21
C ILE A 43 25.20 -27.67 -9.31
N SER A 44 26.37 -27.11 -9.05
CA SER A 44 27.63 -27.86 -9.01
C SER A 44 27.61 -28.95 -7.95
N LEU A 45 27.06 -28.69 -6.77
CA LEU A 45 26.85 -29.67 -5.72
C LEU A 45 25.92 -30.82 -6.19
N SER A 46 24.81 -30.48 -6.87
CA SER A 46 23.86 -31.46 -7.40
C SER A 46 24.48 -32.35 -8.47
N ILE A 47 25.30 -31.78 -9.36
CA ILE A 47 26.03 -32.53 -10.38
C ILE A 47 27.13 -33.42 -9.73
N GLY A 48 27.82 -32.90 -8.70
CA GLY A 48 28.79 -33.67 -7.94
C GLY A 48 28.15 -34.87 -7.24
N LEU A 49 26.99 -34.68 -6.62
CA LEU A 49 26.22 -35.78 -6.03
C LEU A 49 25.79 -36.81 -7.10
N LEU A 50 25.33 -36.39 -8.28
CA LEU A 50 25.00 -37.28 -9.37
C LEU A 50 26.22 -38.12 -9.79
N LEU A 51 27.35 -37.47 -10.04
CA LEU A 51 28.58 -38.16 -10.44
C LEU A 51 29.01 -39.20 -9.41
N PHE A 52 28.96 -38.85 -8.13
CA PHE A 52 29.33 -39.73 -7.05
C PHE A 52 28.36 -40.90 -6.86
N THR A 53 27.03 -40.64 -7.02
CA THR A 53 26.01 -41.71 -7.00
C THR A 53 26.21 -42.70 -8.14
N VAL A 54 26.63 -42.22 -9.31
CA VAL A 54 26.92 -43.10 -10.49
C VAL A 54 28.19 -43.93 -10.30
N LEU A 55 29.25 -43.38 -9.67
CA LEU A 55 30.53 -44.03 -9.43
C LEU A 55 30.47 -45.02 -8.27
N GLU A 56 29.76 -44.64 -7.20
CA GLU A 56 29.73 -45.37 -5.92
C GLU A 56 28.31 -45.45 -5.35
N PRO A 57 27.39 -46.21 -5.94
CA PRO A 57 25.96 -46.20 -5.60
C PRO A 57 25.67 -46.66 -4.15
N LEU A 58 26.60 -47.39 -3.52
CA LEU A 58 26.42 -47.85 -2.13
C LEU A 58 26.62 -46.76 -1.08
N TRP A 59 27.35 -45.68 -1.40
CA TRP A 59 27.73 -44.66 -0.43
C TRP A 59 26.89 -43.42 -0.45
N VAL A 60 26.22 -43.10 -1.57
CA VAL A 60 25.41 -41.86 -1.73
C VAL A 60 23.97 -42.20 -2.10
N PRO A 61 23.10 -42.34 -1.11
CA PRO A 61 21.67 -42.55 -1.38
C PRO A 61 21.05 -41.35 -2.04
N ILE A 62 20.07 -41.58 -2.90
CA ILE A 62 19.28 -40.51 -3.60
C ILE A 62 18.73 -39.46 -2.63
N ALA A 63 18.51 -39.81 -1.36
CA ALA A 63 18.04 -38.90 -0.33
C ALA A 63 18.96 -37.66 -0.13
N TRP A 64 20.25 -37.75 -0.48
CA TRP A 64 21.18 -36.61 -0.33
C TRP A 64 20.85 -35.44 -1.28
N PHE A 65 20.08 -35.68 -2.34
CA PHE A 65 19.57 -34.63 -3.21
C PHE A 65 18.61 -33.67 -2.48
N VAL A 66 18.15 -33.99 -1.27
CA VAL A 66 17.41 -33.06 -0.41
C VAL A 66 18.28 -31.88 0.03
N ILE A 67 19.60 -32.09 0.19
CA ILE A 67 20.50 -31.05 0.75
C ILE A 67 20.55 -29.79 -0.13
N PRO A 68 20.83 -29.87 -1.44
CA PRO A 68 20.80 -28.69 -2.30
C PRO A 68 19.40 -28.02 -2.36
N LEU A 69 18.30 -28.81 -2.33
CA LEU A 69 16.94 -28.28 -2.30
C LEU A 69 16.69 -27.49 -0.99
N LEU A 70 17.09 -28.02 0.14
CA LEU A 70 16.90 -27.38 1.44
C LEU A 70 17.69 -26.08 1.51
N LEU A 71 18.98 -26.10 1.12
CA LEU A 71 19.81 -24.90 1.06
C LEU A 71 19.26 -23.89 0.04
N GLY A 72 18.81 -24.34 -1.12
CA GLY A 72 18.20 -23.50 -2.14
C GLY A 72 16.92 -22.82 -1.65
N SER A 73 16.08 -23.54 -0.89
CA SER A 73 14.85 -22.96 -0.32
C SER A 73 15.10 -21.82 0.66
N LEU A 74 16.27 -21.81 1.32
CA LEU A 74 16.67 -20.78 2.28
C LEU A 74 17.39 -19.60 1.64
N LEU A 75 18.12 -19.83 0.54
CA LEU A 75 19.08 -18.85 -0.01
C LEU A 75 18.65 -18.27 -1.36
N LEU A 76 17.79 -18.95 -2.16
CA LEU A 76 17.45 -18.54 -3.51
C LEU A 76 16.09 -17.86 -3.61
N THR A 77 15.95 -17.00 -4.61
CA THR A 77 14.62 -16.51 -5.05
C THR A 77 13.83 -17.63 -5.72
N ILE A 78 12.50 -17.46 -5.80
CA ILE A 78 11.61 -18.47 -6.40
C ILE A 78 12.03 -18.88 -7.82
N ARG A 79 12.49 -17.94 -8.65
CA ARG A 79 12.94 -18.22 -10.02
C ARG A 79 14.19 -19.10 -10.04
N SER A 80 15.19 -18.73 -9.25
CA SER A 80 16.45 -19.48 -9.13
C SER A 80 16.22 -20.83 -8.47
N PHE A 81 15.32 -20.92 -7.48
CA PHE A 81 14.94 -22.18 -6.84
C PHE A 81 14.21 -23.14 -7.79
N LEU A 82 13.30 -22.64 -8.65
CA LEU A 82 12.66 -23.47 -9.67
C LEU A 82 13.67 -24.04 -10.69
N LEU A 83 14.66 -23.22 -11.06
CA LEU A 83 15.74 -23.68 -11.95
C LEU A 83 16.59 -24.79 -11.29
N LEU A 84 16.94 -24.64 -10.00
CA LEU A 84 17.62 -25.68 -9.23
C LEU A 84 16.78 -26.96 -9.15
N THR A 85 15.49 -26.84 -8.89
CA THR A 85 14.56 -27.98 -8.83
C THR A 85 14.47 -28.71 -10.17
N LEU A 86 14.48 -27.99 -11.29
CA LEU A 86 14.52 -28.56 -12.63
C LEU A 86 15.81 -29.36 -12.86
N VAL A 87 16.96 -28.81 -12.52
CA VAL A 87 18.26 -29.50 -12.63
C VAL A 87 18.26 -30.77 -11.79
N GLN A 88 17.74 -30.71 -10.58
CA GLN A 88 17.63 -31.89 -9.71
C GLN A 88 16.71 -32.97 -10.27
N ALA A 89 15.57 -32.58 -10.86
CA ALA A 89 14.70 -33.55 -11.54
C ALA A 89 15.42 -34.28 -12.68
N ILE A 90 16.24 -33.55 -13.46
CA ILE A 90 17.07 -34.15 -14.50
C ILE A 90 18.09 -35.13 -13.91
N CYS A 91 18.79 -34.77 -12.82
CA CYS A 91 19.73 -35.65 -12.14
C CYS A 91 19.05 -36.95 -11.67
N ILE A 92 17.88 -36.86 -11.08
CA ILE A 92 17.10 -38.00 -10.58
C ILE A 92 16.68 -38.90 -11.76
N ILE A 93 16.24 -38.35 -12.89
CA ILE A 93 15.89 -39.10 -14.09
C ILE A 93 17.09 -39.87 -14.60
N VAL A 94 18.29 -39.29 -14.61
CA VAL A 94 19.52 -39.98 -15.03
C VAL A 94 19.82 -41.17 -14.11
N VAL A 95 19.71 -41.02 -12.80
CA VAL A 95 19.91 -42.10 -11.82
C VAL A 95 18.89 -43.23 -12.06
N LEU A 96 17.60 -42.89 -12.26
CA LEU A 96 16.56 -43.88 -12.53
C LEU A 96 16.79 -44.65 -13.84
N ALA A 97 17.36 -44.01 -14.85
CA ALA A 97 17.67 -44.64 -16.13
C ALA A 97 18.85 -45.62 -16.00
N MET A 98 19.77 -45.41 -15.06
CA MET A 98 20.94 -46.26 -14.85
C MET A 98 20.66 -47.45 -13.91
N ASP A 99 20.01 -47.18 -12.75
CA ASP A 99 19.83 -48.17 -11.70
C ASP A 99 18.51 -48.95 -11.78
N GLY A 100 17.61 -48.57 -12.70
CA GLY A 100 16.28 -49.12 -12.82
C GLY A 100 15.32 -48.69 -11.70
N ALA A 101 14.03 -48.95 -11.92
CA ALA A 101 12.96 -48.49 -11.01
C ALA A 101 12.62 -49.59 -9.97
N SER A 102 13.42 -49.73 -8.91
CA SER A 102 13.02 -50.55 -7.77
C SER A 102 11.97 -49.82 -6.92
N THR A 103 11.14 -50.57 -6.17
CA THR A 103 10.12 -49.97 -5.27
C THR A 103 10.73 -49.04 -4.22
N ALA A 104 11.93 -49.34 -3.74
CA ALA A 104 12.67 -48.49 -2.78
C ALA A 104 13.09 -47.18 -3.44
N ILE A 105 13.66 -47.21 -4.64
CA ILE A 105 14.05 -46.02 -5.39
C ILE A 105 12.83 -45.16 -5.71
N MET A 106 11.72 -45.73 -6.15
CA MET A 106 10.48 -45.00 -6.45
C MET A 106 9.89 -44.31 -5.21
N SER A 107 9.95 -44.95 -4.03
CA SER A 107 9.49 -44.33 -2.79
C SER A 107 10.36 -43.15 -2.37
N MET A 108 11.68 -43.20 -2.55
CA MET A 108 12.60 -42.10 -2.27
C MET A 108 12.40 -40.95 -3.26
N VAL A 109 12.16 -41.22 -4.53
CA VAL A 109 11.86 -40.20 -5.53
C VAL A 109 10.53 -39.52 -5.21
N ALA A 110 9.49 -40.27 -4.84
CA ALA A 110 8.21 -39.71 -4.42
C ALA A 110 8.38 -38.79 -3.19
N ALA A 111 9.16 -39.19 -2.20
CA ALA A 111 9.45 -38.36 -1.03
C ALA A 111 10.18 -37.05 -1.42
N LEU A 112 11.15 -37.10 -2.34
CA LEU A 112 11.85 -35.92 -2.86
C LEU A 112 10.93 -34.97 -3.62
N VAL A 113 10.02 -35.49 -4.43
CA VAL A 113 9.01 -34.68 -5.14
C VAL A 113 8.10 -33.97 -4.16
N VAL A 114 7.63 -34.66 -3.11
CA VAL A 114 6.81 -34.07 -2.06
C VAL A 114 7.61 -32.99 -1.29
N ALA A 115 8.87 -33.27 -0.93
CA ALA A 115 9.73 -32.32 -0.27
C ALA A 115 9.97 -31.07 -1.13
N ALA A 116 10.25 -31.24 -2.42
CA ALA A 116 10.41 -30.15 -3.38
C ALA A 116 9.13 -29.31 -3.51
N ALA A 117 7.96 -29.94 -3.57
CA ALA A 117 6.68 -29.25 -3.62
C ALA A 117 6.41 -28.44 -2.34
N ILE A 118 6.66 -29.02 -1.15
CA ILE A 118 6.51 -28.33 0.14
C ILE A 118 7.48 -27.13 0.22
N MET A 119 8.75 -27.33 -0.15
CA MET A 119 9.74 -26.26 -0.13
C MET A 119 9.42 -25.15 -1.12
N THR A 120 8.95 -25.49 -2.33
CA THR A 120 8.49 -24.49 -3.31
C THR A 120 7.32 -23.67 -2.76
N ALA A 121 6.34 -24.35 -2.16
CA ALA A 121 5.22 -23.69 -1.51
C ALA A 121 5.66 -22.82 -0.33
N ALA A 122 6.64 -23.27 0.47
CA ALA A 122 7.22 -22.51 1.56
C ALA A 122 7.96 -21.26 1.06
N VAL A 123 8.79 -21.37 0.02
CA VAL A 123 9.49 -20.24 -0.61
C VAL A 123 8.50 -19.25 -1.24
N ALA A 124 7.44 -19.74 -1.86
CA ALA A 124 6.39 -18.88 -2.40
C ALA A 124 5.63 -18.11 -1.32
N ARG A 125 5.36 -18.76 -0.18
CA ARG A 125 4.70 -18.15 0.98
C ARG A 125 5.63 -17.27 1.83
N SER A 126 6.91 -17.58 1.92
CA SER A 126 7.89 -16.85 2.76
C SER A 126 8.17 -15.42 2.29
N ARG A 127 7.70 -15.03 1.11
CA ARG A 127 7.68 -13.63 0.69
C ARG A 127 6.75 -12.79 1.58
N LEU A 128 5.81 -13.45 2.29
CA LEU A 128 4.94 -12.89 3.31
C LEU A 128 5.11 -13.74 4.59
N GLY A 129 6.30 -13.78 5.17
CA GLY A 129 6.51 -14.46 6.46
C GLY A 129 5.65 -13.83 7.57
N PRO A 130 5.41 -14.52 8.72
CA PRO A 130 4.58 -14.02 9.83
C PRO A 130 5.00 -12.63 10.31
N MET A 131 6.27 -12.28 10.13
CA MET A 131 6.81 -10.95 10.41
C MET A 131 6.43 -9.91 9.36
N GLY A 132 6.26 -10.32 8.10
CA GLY A 132 5.76 -9.46 7.03
C GLY A 132 4.26 -9.19 7.19
N GLU A 133 3.50 -10.19 7.54
CA GLU A 133 2.04 -10.09 7.72
C GLU A 133 1.69 -9.21 8.92
N SER A 134 2.37 -9.36 10.06
CA SER A 134 2.19 -8.48 11.22
C SER A 134 2.65 -7.05 10.95
N MET A 135 3.73 -6.85 10.19
CA MET A 135 4.18 -5.52 9.78
C MET A 135 3.18 -4.87 8.81
N LEU A 136 2.59 -5.65 7.93
CA LEU A 136 1.56 -5.19 7.00
C LEU A 136 0.28 -4.80 7.74
N ILE A 137 -0.14 -5.57 8.73
CA ILE A 137 -1.30 -5.24 9.58
C ILE A 137 -1.03 -3.95 10.37
N ASP A 138 0.15 -3.82 10.99
CA ASP A 138 0.56 -2.59 11.69
C ASP A 138 0.58 -1.37 10.75
N LEU A 139 1.06 -1.56 9.53
CA LEU A 139 1.07 -0.53 8.49
C LEU A 139 -0.35 -0.08 8.11
N ARG A 140 -1.24 -1.04 7.87
CA ARG A 140 -2.66 -0.78 7.58
C ARG A 140 -3.35 -0.05 8.74
N ASP A 141 -3.09 -0.49 9.97
CA ASP A 141 -3.72 0.09 11.15
C ASP A 141 -3.20 1.52 11.39
N ARG A 142 -1.94 1.81 11.09
CA ARG A 142 -1.38 3.17 11.09
C ARG A 142 -1.98 4.07 10.02
N LEU A 143 -2.16 3.56 8.79
CA LEU A 143 -2.85 4.30 7.73
C LEU A 143 -4.29 4.64 8.14
N ARG A 144 -5.01 3.68 8.73
CA ARG A 144 -6.37 3.90 9.23
C ARG A 144 -6.42 4.93 10.35
N SER A 145 -5.50 4.88 11.31
CA SER A 145 -5.44 5.86 12.40
C SER A 145 -5.08 7.27 11.92
N GLN A 146 -4.33 7.40 10.84
CA GLN A 146 -4.05 8.71 10.21
C GLN A 146 -5.24 9.23 9.39
N SER A 147 -6.16 8.35 8.99
CA SER A 147 -7.40 8.71 8.28
C SER A 147 -8.57 9.02 9.22
N GLU A 148 -8.33 9.01 10.55
CA GLU A 148 -9.35 9.44 11.51
C GLU A 148 -9.67 10.92 11.31
N LEU A 149 -10.95 11.18 11.08
CA LEU A 149 -11.44 12.54 10.89
C LEU A 149 -11.55 13.25 12.25
N PRO A 150 -11.21 14.54 12.33
CA PRO A 150 -11.35 15.30 13.55
C PRO A 150 -12.83 15.48 13.92
N ASP A 151 -13.11 15.62 15.22
CA ASP A 151 -14.44 15.99 15.71
C ASP A 151 -14.85 17.36 15.18
N LEU A 152 -16.02 17.43 14.58
CA LEU A 152 -16.58 18.67 14.02
C LEU A 152 -17.73 19.21 14.89
N PRO A 153 -18.05 20.51 14.76
CA PRO A 153 -19.25 21.09 15.38
C PRO A 153 -20.52 20.31 15.02
N PRO A 154 -21.57 20.31 15.86
CA PRO A 154 -22.78 19.46 15.68
C PRO A 154 -23.58 19.71 14.39
N ASP A 155 -23.43 20.88 13.80
CA ASP A 155 -24.04 21.26 12.53
C ASP A 155 -23.27 20.73 11.29
N TRP A 156 -22.19 20.01 11.50
CA TRP A 156 -21.41 19.35 10.47
C TRP A 156 -21.38 17.84 10.65
N SER A 157 -21.45 17.12 9.53
CA SER A 157 -21.23 15.69 9.47
C SER A 157 -20.17 15.41 8.40
N VAL A 158 -19.16 14.65 8.76
CA VAL A 158 -18.13 14.20 7.82
C VAL A 158 -17.97 12.69 7.91
N GLN A 159 -17.87 12.04 6.76
CA GLN A 159 -17.64 10.60 6.64
C GLN A 159 -16.55 10.37 5.61
N ALA A 160 -15.57 9.56 5.92
CA ALA A 160 -14.59 9.07 4.96
C ALA A 160 -14.60 7.55 4.99
N VAL A 161 -14.67 6.93 3.83
CA VAL A 161 -14.68 5.47 3.68
C VAL A 161 -13.68 5.07 2.61
N ILE A 162 -12.96 4.00 2.86
CA ILE A 162 -11.92 3.46 1.97
C ILE A 162 -12.17 1.97 1.78
N GLY A 163 -12.27 1.52 0.55
CA GLY A 163 -12.40 0.12 0.15
C GLY A 163 -11.26 -0.31 -0.74
N SER A 164 -10.56 -1.38 -0.35
CA SER A 164 -9.42 -1.90 -1.13
C SER A 164 -9.87 -2.75 -2.30
N ALA A 165 -9.15 -2.69 -3.41
CA ALA A 165 -9.34 -3.52 -4.58
C ALA A 165 -9.26 -5.02 -4.26
N GLY A 166 -10.25 -5.81 -4.70
CA GLY A 166 -10.23 -7.27 -4.59
C GLY A 166 -10.07 -7.82 -3.17
N GLY A 167 -10.35 -7.04 -2.12
CA GLY A 167 -10.09 -7.42 -0.73
C GLY A 167 -8.60 -7.42 -0.37
N ALA A 168 -7.77 -6.67 -1.12
CA ALA A 168 -6.35 -6.50 -0.84
C ALA A 168 -6.14 -5.96 0.58
N GLN A 169 -5.02 -6.34 1.20
CA GLN A 169 -4.69 -5.90 2.57
C GLN A 169 -4.36 -4.40 2.64
N PHE A 170 -4.05 -3.76 1.50
CA PHE A 170 -3.69 -2.34 1.37
C PHE A 170 -4.44 -1.69 0.23
N ALA A 171 -4.95 -0.50 0.51
CA ALA A 171 -5.35 0.47 -0.49
C ALA A 171 -4.17 1.41 -0.80
N GLY A 172 -4.04 1.85 -2.06
CA GLY A 172 -3.22 2.99 -2.45
C GLY A 172 -3.87 4.30 -2.00
N ASP A 173 -5.19 4.29 -1.87
CA ASP A 173 -5.99 5.42 -1.44
C ASP A 173 -5.84 5.72 0.05
N PHE A 174 -5.83 7.01 0.39
CA PHE A 174 -5.92 7.45 1.78
C PHE A 174 -6.57 8.83 1.91
N VAL A 175 -7.05 9.12 3.11
CA VAL A 175 -7.58 10.44 3.50
C VAL A 175 -6.79 10.94 4.69
N VAL A 176 -6.43 12.22 4.69
CA VAL A 176 -5.86 12.90 5.86
C VAL A 176 -6.63 14.18 6.11
N ALA A 177 -6.95 14.45 7.37
CA ALA A 177 -7.69 15.64 7.77
C ALA A 177 -7.09 16.29 9.01
N ALA A 178 -7.20 17.61 9.08
CA ALA A 178 -6.79 18.39 10.23
C ALA A 178 -7.73 19.56 10.46
N THR A 179 -7.96 19.90 11.72
CA THR A 179 -8.61 21.17 12.09
C THR A 179 -7.57 22.15 12.58
N THR A 180 -7.64 23.37 12.05
CA THR A 180 -6.72 24.46 12.37
C THR A 180 -7.49 25.71 12.81
N GLN A 181 -6.80 26.80 13.11
CA GLN A 181 -7.43 28.05 13.54
C GLN A 181 -8.42 27.86 14.71
N LYS A 182 -8.03 27.08 15.72
CA LYS A 182 -8.86 26.74 16.90
C LYS A 182 -10.17 26.02 16.52
N GLY A 183 -10.11 25.14 15.51
CA GLY A 183 -11.24 24.36 15.04
C GLY A 183 -12.15 25.08 14.03
N ALA A 184 -11.79 26.28 13.56
CA ALA A 184 -12.61 27.01 12.58
C ALA A 184 -12.35 26.63 11.12
N LEU A 185 -11.18 26.06 10.81
CA LEU A 185 -10.82 25.62 9.48
C LEU A 185 -10.60 24.09 9.48
N LEU A 186 -11.34 23.38 8.66
CA LEU A 186 -11.11 21.97 8.34
C LEU A 186 -10.33 21.90 7.02
N GLU A 187 -9.19 21.23 7.05
CA GLU A 187 -8.45 20.86 5.85
C GLU A 187 -8.51 19.35 5.69
N VAL A 188 -8.86 18.87 4.49
CA VAL A 188 -8.92 17.44 4.15
C VAL A 188 -8.25 17.22 2.81
N VAL A 189 -7.47 16.18 2.69
CA VAL A 189 -6.95 15.70 1.40
C VAL A 189 -7.34 14.25 1.17
N VAL A 190 -7.94 13.99 0.02
CA VAL A 190 -8.20 12.65 -0.52
C VAL A 190 -7.14 12.37 -1.56
N VAL A 191 -6.47 11.24 -1.47
CA VAL A 191 -5.32 10.90 -2.32
C VAL A 191 -5.47 9.48 -2.84
N ASP A 192 -5.19 9.31 -4.13
CA ASP A 192 -5.01 8.03 -4.78
C ASP A 192 -3.57 7.91 -5.27
N VAL A 193 -2.88 6.86 -4.85
CA VAL A 193 -1.47 6.61 -5.17
C VAL A 193 -1.37 5.58 -6.27
N SER A 194 -0.75 5.96 -7.38
CA SER A 194 -0.54 5.06 -8.51
C SER A 194 0.14 3.75 -8.14
N GLY A 195 -0.35 2.64 -8.71
CA GLY A 195 0.17 1.29 -8.49
C GLY A 195 -0.77 0.43 -7.65
N LYS A 196 -0.40 -0.83 -7.41
CA LYS A 196 -1.22 -1.81 -6.67
C LYS A 196 -0.41 -2.58 -5.64
N GLY A 197 -1.10 -3.09 -4.65
CA GLY A 197 -0.54 -3.98 -3.64
C GLY A 197 0.43 -3.29 -2.66
N LEU A 198 1.43 -4.03 -2.20
CA LEU A 198 2.34 -3.59 -1.14
C LEU A 198 3.12 -2.31 -1.48
N ALA A 199 3.51 -2.13 -2.74
CA ALA A 199 4.28 -0.96 -3.16
C ALA A 199 3.42 0.32 -3.07
N ALA A 200 2.17 0.27 -3.53
CA ALA A 200 1.22 1.38 -3.40
C ALA A 200 0.91 1.67 -1.93
N GLY A 201 0.63 0.65 -1.11
CA GLY A 201 0.38 0.83 0.32
C GLY A 201 1.58 1.43 1.09
N THR A 202 2.82 1.07 0.73
CA THR A 202 4.02 1.67 1.34
C THR A 202 4.17 3.14 0.96
N ARG A 203 3.89 3.49 -0.30
CA ARG A 203 3.87 4.88 -0.77
C ARG A 203 2.75 5.68 -0.09
N ALA A 204 1.55 5.12 -0.01
CA ALA A 204 0.41 5.73 0.67
C ALA A 204 0.73 6.04 2.14
N LEU A 205 1.39 5.13 2.87
CA LEU A 205 1.82 5.39 4.24
C LEU A 205 2.85 6.53 4.31
N LEU A 206 3.85 6.54 3.44
CA LEU A 206 4.85 7.60 3.40
C LEU A 206 4.20 8.95 3.14
N LEU A 207 3.29 9.01 2.15
CA LEU A 207 2.59 10.23 1.76
C LEU A 207 1.59 10.68 2.83
N SER A 208 0.83 9.77 3.45
CA SER A 208 -0.13 10.13 4.50
C SER A 208 0.55 10.79 5.69
N GLY A 209 1.72 10.28 6.11
CA GLY A 209 2.53 10.91 7.16
C GLY A 209 3.07 12.29 6.75
N ALA A 210 3.57 12.43 5.53
CA ALA A 210 4.07 13.70 5.02
C ALA A 210 2.94 14.73 4.87
N PHE A 211 1.82 14.34 4.30
CA PHE A 211 0.67 15.23 4.08
C PHE A 211 -0.01 15.62 5.39
N GLY A 212 -0.11 14.69 6.36
CA GLY A 212 -0.56 15.03 7.72
C GLY A 212 0.31 16.08 8.40
N GLY A 213 1.62 16.06 8.16
CA GLY A 213 2.52 17.09 8.66
C GLY A 213 2.45 18.42 7.91
N LEU A 214 1.99 18.44 6.66
CA LEU A 214 1.84 19.65 5.85
C LEU A 214 0.49 20.34 6.07
N LEU A 215 -0.58 19.58 6.35
CA LEU A 215 -1.90 20.14 6.64
C LEU A 215 -1.84 21.03 7.89
N GLY A 216 -2.34 22.25 7.75
CA GLY A 216 -2.33 23.26 8.83
C GLY A 216 -0.96 23.89 9.12
N ALA A 217 0.14 23.33 8.60
CA ALA A 217 1.47 23.93 8.71
C ALA A 217 1.73 24.98 7.61
N LEU A 218 1.01 24.88 6.51
CA LEU A 218 1.10 25.78 5.36
C LEU A 218 -0.26 26.48 5.12
N PRO A 219 -0.26 27.64 4.45
CA PRO A 219 -1.51 28.16 3.89
C PRO A 219 -2.15 27.15 2.94
N PRO A 220 -3.49 27.01 2.91
CA PRO A 220 -4.17 26.00 2.09
C PRO A 220 -3.77 26.02 0.60
N ASN A 221 -3.55 27.19 0.01
CA ASN A 221 -3.13 27.34 -1.37
C ASN A 221 -1.70 26.83 -1.66
N GLY A 222 -0.87 26.65 -0.64
CA GLY A 222 0.50 26.13 -0.76
C GLY A 222 0.61 24.61 -0.58
N PHE A 223 -0.46 23.94 -0.13
CA PHE A 223 -0.41 22.52 0.23
C PHE A 223 -0.03 21.62 -0.96
N LEU A 224 -0.77 21.69 -2.08
CA LEU A 224 -0.52 20.83 -3.25
C LEU A 224 0.86 21.07 -3.87
N SER A 225 1.33 22.31 -3.93
CA SER A 225 2.68 22.63 -4.43
C SER A 225 3.77 22.01 -3.53
N ALA A 226 3.60 22.07 -2.20
CA ALA A 226 4.53 21.44 -1.27
C ALA A 226 4.47 19.89 -1.35
N ALA A 227 3.28 19.33 -1.49
CA ALA A 227 3.05 17.91 -1.70
C ALA A 227 3.73 17.43 -2.99
N ASN A 228 3.56 18.16 -4.10
CA ASN A 228 4.22 17.89 -5.38
C ASN A 228 5.75 17.89 -5.24
N ALA A 229 6.31 18.94 -4.65
CA ALA A 229 7.74 19.03 -4.39
C ALA A 229 8.26 17.89 -3.49
N TYR A 230 7.44 17.40 -2.55
CA TYR A 230 7.78 16.25 -1.74
C TYR A 230 7.85 14.97 -2.58
N LEU A 231 6.86 14.68 -3.43
CA LEU A 231 6.84 13.51 -4.30
C LEU A 231 8.03 13.50 -5.27
N LEU A 232 8.31 14.61 -5.92
CA LEU A 232 9.46 14.74 -6.85
C LEU A 232 10.79 14.37 -6.18
N ARG A 233 10.99 14.75 -4.91
CA ARG A 233 12.19 14.39 -4.14
C ARG A 233 12.32 12.90 -3.84
N GLN A 234 11.21 12.13 -3.90
CA GLN A 234 11.28 10.69 -3.67
C GLN A 234 11.93 9.92 -4.82
N GLN A 235 12.05 10.54 -6.01
CA GLN A 235 12.67 9.97 -7.21
C GLN A 235 12.14 8.56 -7.55
N TRP A 236 10.84 8.35 -7.41
CA TRP A 236 10.23 7.08 -7.78
C TRP A 236 10.35 6.86 -9.29
N THR A 237 10.84 5.69 -9.69
CA THR A 237 11.00 5.32 -11.10
C THR A 237 9.65 5.27 -11.83
N GLU A 238 8.61 4.85 -11.12
CA GLU A 238 7.22 4.85 -11.54
C GLU A 238 6.40 5.22 -10.30
N GLY A 239 5.67 6.30 -10.35
CA GLY A 239 4.81 6.66 -9.24
C GLY A 239 4.46 8.14 -9.24
N PHE A 240 3.19 8.39 -9.29
CA PHE A 240 2.55 9.68 -9.10
C PHE A 240 1.39 9.48 -8.13
N ALA A 241 0.77 10.55 -7.70
CA ALA A 241 -0.46 10.48 -6.93
C ALA A 241 -1.44 11.52 -7.46
N THR A 242 -2.72 11.17 -7.45
CA THR A 242 -3.78 12.16 -7.63
C THR A 242 -4.26 12.64 -6.26
N ALA A 243 -4.68 13.88 -6.14
CA ALA A 243 -5.13 14.44 -4.87
C ALA A 243 -6.22 15.49 -5.04
N ALA A 244 -7.18 15.51 -4.10
CA ALA A 244 -8.13 16.59 -3.94
C ALA A 244 -7.98 17.17 -2.52
N HIS A 245 -7.62 18.45 -2.45
CA HIS A 245 -7.44 19.19 -1.20
C HIS A 245 -8.59 20.17 -0.99
N LEU A 246 -9.32 19.99 0.10
CA LEU A 246 -10.42 20.84 0.54
C LEU A 246 -9.98 21.64 1.77
N ALA A 247 -10.18 22.95 1.72
CA ALA A 247 -10.09 23.84 2.86
C ALA A 247 -11.47 24.46 3.14
N LEU A 248 -12.10 24.09 4.26
CA LEU A 248 -13.49 24.45 4.61
C LEU A 248 -13.52 25.26 5.92
N ARG A 249 -14.06 26.45 5.85
CA ARG A 249 -14.38 27.25 7.04
C ARG A 249 -15.70 26.81 7.65
N LEU A 250 -15.62 26.20 8.82
CA LEU A 250 -16.78 25.62 9.51
C LEU A 250 -17.76 26.67 10.01
N ASP A 251 -17.28 27.89 10.32
CA ASP A 251 -18.11 29.02 10.76
C ASP A 251 -19.02 29.56 9.64
N THR A 252 -18.47 29.72 8.44
CA THR A 252 -19.20 30.34 7.31
C THR A 252 -19.70 29.31 6.28
N GLY A 253 -19.10 28.13 6.21
CA GLY A 253 -19.31 27.16 5.16
C GLY A 253 -18.56 27.49 3.86
N ARG A 254 -17.75 28.54 3.82
CA ARG A 254 -16.93 28.86 2.64
C ARG A 254 -15.82 27.81 2.50
N PHE A 255 -15.62 27.36 1.29
CA PHE A 255 -14.58 26.40 0.99
C PHE A 255 -13.77 26.77 -0.25
N GLU A 256 -12.60 26.20 -0.34
CA GLU A 256 -11.75 26.15 -1.51
C GLU A 256 -11.35 24.70 -1.77
N LEU A 257 -11.58 24.23 -2.98
CA LEU A 257 -11.20 22.90 -3.46
C LEU A 257 -10.17 23.03 -4.57
N ARG A 258 -9.06 22.29 -4.45
CA ARG A 258 -8.03 22.16 -5.49
C ARG A 258 -7.81 20.69 -5.80
N THR A 259 -7.63 20.35 -7.07
CA THR A 259 -7.31 18.99 -7.48
C THR A 259 -5.96 18.93 -8.19
N ALA A 260 -5.29 17.81 -8.03
CA ALA A 260 -4.04 17.46 -8.71
C ALA A 260 -4.27 16.15 -9.47
N GLY A 261 -4.74 16.24 -10.71
CA GLY A 261 -5.07 15.07 -11.54
C GLY A 261 -6.20 14.17 -10.98
N HIS A 262 -6.95 14.67 -10.00
CA HIS A 262 -7.99 13.92 -9.29
C HIS A 262 -9.37 14.20 -9.88
N PRO A 263 -10.34 13.24 -9.76
CA PRO A 263 -11.73 13.50 -10.11
C PRO A 263 -12.28 14.79 -9.48
N PRO A 264 -13.21 15.50 -10.14
CA PRO A 264 -13.79 16.72 -9.58
C PRO A 264 -14.63 16.41 -8.34
N GLY A 265 -14.64 17.32 -7.37
CA GLY A 265 -15.63 17.28 -6.30
C GLY A 265 -17.01 17.63 -6.81
N VAL A 266 -18.06 17.27 -6.07
CA VAL A 266 -19.45 17.60 -6.41
C VAL A 266 -20.16 18.16 -5.18
N GLN A 267 -20.96 19.22 -5.40
CA GLN A 267 -21.77 19.87 -4.37
C GLN A 267 -23.27 19.70 -4.66
N LEU A 268 -24.01 19.28 -3.65
CA LEU A 268 -25.47 19.32 -3.64
C LEU A 268 -25.93 20.65 -3.03
N HIS A 269 -26.73 21.41 -3.78
CA HIS A 269 -27.46 22.55 -3.28
C HIS A 269 -28.85 22.12 -2.80
N ALA A 270 -29.04 21.96 -1.51
CA ALA A 270 -30.28 21.46 -0.91
C ALA A 270 -31.51 22.30 -1.27
N GLY A 271 -31.35 23.62 -1.42
CA GLY A 271 -32.42 24.52 -1.79
C GLY A 271 -33.01 24.27 -3.20
N SER A 272 -32.20 23.77 -4.13
CA SER A 272 -32.62 23.46 -5.50
C SER A 272 -32.65 21.96 -5.81
N GLY A 273 -32.06 21.12 -4.98
CA GLY A 273 -31.84 19.69 -5.25
C GLY A 273 -30.86 19.45 -6.40
N ARG A 274 -30.08 20.44 -6.80
CA ARG A 274 -29.17 20.36 -7.95
C ARG A 274 -27.76 20.01 -7.49
N TRP A 275 -27.12 19.08 -8.20
CA TRP A 275 -25.71 18.82 -8.11
C TRP A 275 -24.90 19.74 -9.02
N GLU A 276 -23.79 20.23 -8.51
CA GLU A 276 -22.81 21.04 -9.23
C GLU A 276 -21.47 20.34 -9.22
N VAL A 277 -20.83 20.22 -10.39
CA VAL A 277 -19.48 19.66 -10.52
C VAL A 277 -18.46 20.78 -10.29
N LEU A 278 -17.60 20.60 -9.30
CA LEU A 278 -16.57 21.55 -8.91
C LEU A 278 -15.27 21.22 -9.67
N ALA A 279 -15.20 21.66 -10.92
CA ALA A 279 -14.03 21.43 -11.76
C ALA A 279 -12.88 22.36 -11.34
N SER A 280 -11.75 21.77 -10.99
CA SER A 280 -10.47 22.47 -10.81
C SER A 280 -9.41 21.79 -11.68
N ALA A 281 -8.34 22.50 -12.03
CA ALA A 281 -7.31 22.00 -12.93
C ALA A 281 -5.96 21.92 -12.21
N GLY A 282 -5.21 20.87 -12.55
CA GLY A 282 -3.84 20.67 -12.08
C GLY A 282 -3.33 19.28 -12.48
N PRO A 283 -2.03 19.13 -12.78
CA PRO A 283 -1.46 17.84 -13.10
C PRO A 283 -1.39 16.94 -11.85
N ALA A 284 -1.29 15.63 -12.02
CA ALA A 284 -1.03 14.73 -10.90
C ALA A 284 0.29 15.07 -10.20
N LEU A 285 0.35 14.82 -8.89
CA LEU A 285 1.52 15.10 -8.06
C LEU A 285 2.70 14.19 -8.44
N GLY A 286 3.89 14.77 -8.51
CA GLY A 286 5.13 14.05 -8.80
C GLY A 286 5.46 13.94 -10.30
N LEU A 287 4.68 14.59 -11.20
CA LEU A 287 4.93 14.56 -12.64
C LEU A 287 5.68 15.78 -13.17
N LEU A 288 5.38 16.98 -12.66
CA LEU A 288 5.94 18.25 -13.16
C LEU A 288 6.52 19.07 -12.01
N GLU A 289 7.71 19.66 -12.21
CA GLU A 289 8.39 20.47 -11.18
C GLU A 289 7.60 21.75 -10.84
N ASP A 290 7.21 22.52 -11.82
CA ASP A 290 6.53 23.81 -11.66
C ASP A 290 5.02 23.68 -11.87
N ALA A 291 4.40 22.69 -11.20
CA ALA A 291 2.98 22.43 -11.33
C ALA A 291 2.15 23.53 -10.61
N GLU A 292 1.17 24.06 -11.32
CA GLU A 292 0.14 24.96 -10.79
C GLU A 292 -1.16 24.19 -10.55
N PHE A 293 -1.87 24.54 -9.47
CA PHE A 293 -3.10 23.89 -9.04
C PHE A 293 -4.19 24.97 -8.84
N ASP A 294 -5.09 25.04 -9.80
CA ASP A 294 -6.20 25.99 -9.72
C ASP A 294 -7.18 25.60 -8.62
N GLY A 295 -7.77 26.61 -7.99
CA GLY A 295 -8.77 26.41 -6.94
C GLY A 295 -10.15 26.85 -7.37
N VAL A 296 -11.16 26.04 -7.06
CA VAL A 296 -12.57 26.44 -7.13
C VAL A 296 -13.06 26.79 -5.74
N THR A 297 -13.77 27.90 -5.61
CA THR A 297 -14.33 28.36 -4.33
C THR A 297 -15.84 28.21 -4.33
N GLY A 298 -16.40 27.89 -3.18
CA GLY A 298 -17.84 27.76 -3.00
C GLY A 298 -18.26 28.01 -1.56
N GLN A 299 -19.54 27.77 -1.31
CA GLN A 299 -20.11 27.87 0.03
C GLN A 299 -21.14 26.77 0.24
N LEU A 300 -21.01 26.06 1.35
CA LEU A 300 -22.02 25.11 1.80
C LEU A 300 -23.00 25.83 2.73
N SER A 301 -24.26 25.90 2.32
CA SER A 301 -25.40 26.33 3.13
C SER A 301 -25.94 25.19 3.98
N ARG A 302 -26.84 25.44 4.91
CA ARG A 302 -27.50 24.36 5.68
C ARG A 302 -28.30 23.46 4.73
N GLY A 303 -28.12 22.16 4.90
CA GLY A 303 -28.66 21.13 4.03
C GLY A 303 -27.76 20.74 2.86
N ASP A 304 -26.79 21.59 2.48
CA ASP A 304 -25.88 21.28 1.38
C ASP A 304 -24.91 20.17 1.75
N ALA A 305 -24.52 19.39 0.73
CA ALA A 305 -23.52 18.34 0.85
C ALA A 305 -22.40 18.51 -0.18
N LEU A 306 -21.21 18.02 0.14
CA LEU A 306 -20.06 17.97 -0.76
C LEU A 306 -19.47 16.56 -0.75
N MET A 307 -19.18 16.02 -1.92
CA MET A 307 -18.50 14.75 -2.09
C MET A 307 -17.18 14.91 -2.84
N ILE A 308 -16.18 14.18 -2.40
CA ILE A 308 -14.89 13.98 -3.08
C ILE A 308 -14.67 12.47 -3.15
N PHE A 309 -14.29 11.93 -4.29
CA PHE A 309 -14.17 10.49 -4.51
C PHE A 309 -13.03 10.16 -5.48
N THR A 310 -12.43 8.99 -5.33
CA THR A 310 -11.44 8.45 -6.28
C THR A 310 -12.12 7.80 -7.48
N ASP A 311 -11.41 7.64 -8.57
CA ASP A 311 -11.93 7.11 -9.84
C ASP A 311 -12.53 5.71 -9.69
N GLY A 312 -11.98 4.86 -8.79
CA GLY A 312 -12.53 3.55 -8.49
C GLY A 312 -13.99 3.54 -7.99
N MET A 313 -14.54 4.70 -7.56
CA MET A 313 -15.95 4.84 -7.21
C MET A 313 -16.87 4.93 -8.43
N VAL A 314 -16.36 5.42 -9.56
CA VAL A 314 -17.15 5.80 -10.74
C VAL A 314 -16.73 5.06 -12.00
N GLU A 315 -15.46 4.68 -12.12
CA GLU A 315 -14.89 4.02 -13.29
C GLU A 315 -14.96 2.49 -13.17
N THR A 316 -15.46 1.86 -14.25
CA THR A 316 -15.39 0.40 -14.42
C THR A 316 -14.98 0.09 -15.85
N ALA A 317 -14.51 -1.12 -16.13
CA ALA A 317 -14.14 -1.57 -17.48
C ALA A 317 -15.27 -1.41 -18.53
N GLU A 318 -16.52 -1.31 -18.07
CA GLU A 318 -17.73 -1.26 -18.92
C GLU A 318 -18.48 0.07 -18.84
N ARG A 319 -18.07 1.01 -17.97
CA ARG A 319 -18.80 2.25 -17.70
C ARG A 319 -17.90 3.46 -17.88
N ASP A 320 -18.37 4.40 -18.69
CA ASP A 320 -17.76 5.71 -18.83
C ASP A 320 -17.82 6.49 -17.52
N PHE A 321 -16.78 7.27 -17.25
CA PHE A 321 -16.59 8.11 -16.08
C PHE A 321 -17.81 9.02 -15.79
N THR A 322 -18.37 9.66 -16.81
CA THR A 322 -19.55 10.55 -16.68
C THR A 322 -20.78 9.79 -16.17
N LEU A 323 -21.06 8.62 -16.75
CA LEU A 323 -22.18 7.78 -16.32
C LEU A 323 -21.98 7.23 -14.89
N GLY A 324 -20.72 7.00 -14.49
CA GLY A 324 -20.37 6.63 -13.13
C GLY A 324 -20.70 7.72 -12.12
N ILE A 325 -20.36 8.96 -12.43
CA ILE A 325 -20.72 10.12 -11.61
C ILE A 325 -22.24 10.25 -11.51
N ASP A 326 -22.97 10.22 -12.61
CA ASP A 326 -24.43 10.37 -12.60
C ASP A 326 -25.11 9.31 -11.72
N LYS A 327 -24.65 8.05 -11.79
CA LYS A 327 -25.14 6.98 -10.90
C LYS A 327 -24.84 7.30 -9.44
N LEU A 328 -23.61 7.67 -9.11
CA LEU A 328 -23.18 7.99 -7.75
C LEU A 328 -24.03 9.12 -7.16
N LEU A 329 -24.30 10.17 -7.93
CA LEU A 329 -25.11 11.32 -7.52
C LEU A 329 -26.57 10.93 -7.28
N GLY A 330 -27.17 10.12 -8.16
CA GLY A 330 -28.55 9.64 -8.01
C GLY A 330 -28.75 8.79 -6.76
N GLU A 331 -27.81 7.90 -6.46
CA GLU A 331 -27.82 7.08 -5.25
C GLU A 331 -27.66 7.95 -3.98
N ALA A 332 -26.71 8.90 -4.00
CA ALA A 332 -26.49 9.82 -2.90
C ALA A 332 -27.72 10.68 -2.60
N GLU A 333 -28.40 11.20 -3.64
CA GLU A 333 -29.61 11.99 -3.51
C GLU A 333 -30.75 11.17 -2.86
N THR A 334 -30.91 9.93 -3.28
CA THR A 334 -31.92 9.02 -2.71
C THR A 334 -31.69 8.81 -1.22
N MET A 335 -30.43 8.50 -0.82
CA MET A 335 -30.08 8.28 0.58
C MET A 335 -30.28 9.52 1.45
N LEU A 336 -29.92 10.70 0.91
CA LEU A 336 -30.12 11.97 1.62
C LEU A 336 -31.62 12.29 1.83
N ARG A 337 -32.46 12.01 0.85
CA ARG A 337 -33.93 12.17 0.97
C ARG A 337 -34.53 11.22 2.01
N GLU A 338 -33.98 10.02 2.14
CA GLU A 338 -34.37 9.03 3.16
C GLU A 338 -33.85 9.41 4.57
N GLY A 339 -33.00 10.42 4.68
CA GLY A 339 -32.41 10.83 5.94
C GLY A 339 -31.33 9.87 6.46
N ASP A 340 -30.67 9.15 5.54
CA ASP A 340 -29.63 8.21 5.91
C ASP A 340 -28.42 8.95 6.52
N THR A 341 -27.92 8.45 7.62
CA THR A 341 -26.77 9.00 8.34
C THR A 341 -25.45 8.33 7.94
N ARG A 342 -25.49 7.25 7.14
CA ARG A 342 -24.32 6.45 6.69
C ARG A 342 -24.17 6.45 5.17
N VAL A 343 -24.33 7.64 4.58
CA VAL A 343 -24.33 7.82 3.11
C VAL A 343 -23.06 7.26 2.49
N ALA A 344 -21.88 7.62 3.02
CA ALA A 344 -20.59 7.20 2.46
C ALA A 344 -20.39 5.67 2.50
N GLU A 345 -20.74 5.02 3.61
CA GLU A 345 -20.64 3.56 3.73
C GLU A 345 -21.54 2.83 2.73
N ARG A 346 -22.79 3.30 2.58
CA ARG A 346 -23.73 2.69 1.64
C ARG A 346 -23.32 2.90 0.19
N LEU A 347 -22.83 4.09 -0.17
CA LEU A 347 -22.32 4.36 -1.50
C LEU A 347 -21.10 3.48 -1.82
N LEU A 348 -20.18 3.31 -0.89
CA LEU A 348 -19.05 2.41 -1.06
C LEU A 348 -19.51 0.94 -1.28
N ALA A 349 -20.55 0.50 -0.55
CA ALA A 349 -21.09 -0.84 -0.67
C ALA A 349 -21.83 -1.10 -1.99
N LEU A 350 -22.38 -0.06 -2.63
CA LEU A 350 -23.04 -0.13 -3.94
C LEU A 350 -22.07 -0.07 -5.13
N GLY A 351 -20.82 0.29 -4.88
CA GLY A 351 -19.79 0.34 -5.93
C GLY A 351 -19.52 -1.03 -6.53
N ASP A 352 -19.71 -1.17 -7.85
CA ASP A 352 -19.56 -2.43 -8.59
C ASP A 352 -18.08 -2.79 -8.86
N SER A 353 -17.15 -1.84 -8.73
CA SER A 353 -15.74 -2.06 -9.03
C SER A 353 -15.03 -2.78 -7.87
N THR A 354 -14.52 -3.97 -8.13
CA THR A 354 -13.56 -4.66 -7.25
C THR A 354 -12.13 -4.57 -7.80
N ALA A 355 -11.95 -3.91 -8.94
CA ALA A 355 -10.69 -3.88 -9.67
C ALA A 355 -9.73 -2.80 -9.19
N ASP A 356 -10.26 -1.73 -8.56
CA ASP A 356 -9.47 -0.61 -8.04
C ASP A 356 -9.86 -0.22 -6.62
N ASP A 357 -8.98 0.55 -5.96
CA ASP A 357 -9.24 1.11 -4.65
C ASP A 357 -10.34 2.18 -4.78
N ARG A 358 -11.14 2.34 -3.73
CA ARG A 358 -12.31 3.22 -3.74
C ARG A 358 -12.34 4.04 -2.47
N THR A 359 -12.33 5.34 -2.63
CA THR A 359 -12.43 6.27 -1.50
C THR A 359 -13.52 7.29 -1.74
N LEU A 360 -14.28 7.56 -0.71
CA LEU A 360 -15.32 8.58 -0.70
C LEU A 360 -15.24 9.40 0.58
N LEU A 361 -15.12 10.71 0.42
CA LEU A 361 -15.34 11.71 1.47
C LEU A 361 -16.70 12.36 1.25
N PHE A 362 -17.55 12.35 2.26
CA PHE A 362 -18.87 12.95 2.26
C PHE A 362 -18.98 13.96 3.40
N LEU A 363 -19.23 15.20 3.06
CA LEU A 363 -19.45 16.31 3.99
C LEU A 363 -20.89 16.80 3.87
N HIS A 364 -21.57 17.02 4.98
CA HIS A 364 -22.93 17.53 5.03
C HIS A 364 -23.07 18.59 6.11
N ARG A 365 -23.59 19.75 5.76
CA ARG A 365 -23.94 20.83 6.70
C ARG A 365 -25.40 20.68 7.12
N ARG A 366 -25.62 20.28 8.37
CA ARG A 366 -26.95 20.02 8.94
C ARG A 366 -27.74 21.31 9.22
#